data_9e5c7feb142149906ef3b0d44de785d4
#
_entry.id   9e5c7feb142149906ef3b0d44de785d4
#
_cell.length_a   1.000
_cell.length_b   1.000
_cell.length_c   1.000
_cell.angle_alpha   90.00
_cell.angle_beta   90.00
_cell.angle_gamma   90.00
#
_symmetry.space_group_name_H-M   'P 1'
#
loop_
_entity.id
_entity.type
_entity.pdbx_description
1 polymer ?
#
loop_
_entity_poly.entity_id
_entity_poly.type
_entity_poly.pdbx_seq_one_letter_code
_entity_poly.pdbx_strand_id
1 'polypeptide(L)'
;LTAYKQVQEALDEMGLNLNLLEDQERDPALGNGGLGRLAACFLDSLATLGYPAYGCGIRYKYGMFKQQIRDGYQVEVPDNWLKHGYPFELKRPEYAKEVKFGGYVAQEYDEATGRVNFVQKDYQSVNAIPYDMPIVGYDNDVVNTLTIWDAEAIQDFSLDSFDKGDYHKAVEQENLAKTIVEVLYPNDNHYEGKELRLKQQYFFVSASLQAAIDTVSYTH
;
A
#
# COMPACT_ATOMS: atom_id res chain seq x y z
N LEU A 1 16.24 11.13 -17.91
CA LEU A 1 15.71 12.27 -17.15
C LEU A 1 16.04 13.56 -17.89
N THR A 2 15.04 14.32 -18.29
CA THR A 2 15.22 15.57 -19.07
C THR A 2 16.05 16.64 -18.34
N ALA A 3 16.10 16.59 -17.02
CA ALA A 3 16.81 17.56 -16.18
C ALA A 3 18.11 17.02 -15.54
N TYR A 4 18.60 15.83 -15.93
CA TYR A 4 19.76 15.20 -15.28
C TYR A 4 20.99 16.10 -15.28
N LYS A 5 21.34 16.68 -16.45
CA LYS A 5 22.52 17.55 -16.57
C LYS A 5 22.40 18.81 -15.72
N GLN A 6 21.24 19.46 -15.73
CA GLN A 6 20.99 20.67 -14.94
C GLN A 6 21.09 20.40 -13.44
N VAL A 7 20.55 19.24 -12.98
CA VAL A 7 20.65 18.81 -11.58
C VAL A 7 22.12 18.52 -11.23
N GLN A 8 22.83 17.81 -12.09
CA GLN A 8 24.25 17.51 -11.87
C GLN A 8 25.08 18.80 -11.78
N GLU A 9 24.92 19.73 -12.74
CA GLU A 9 25.62 21.01 -12.73
C GLU A 9 25.35 21.81 -11.45
N ALA A 10 24.08 21.89 -11.03
CA ALA A 10 23.71 22.58 -9.81
C ALA A 10 24.30 21.93 -8.53
N LEU A 11 24.35 20.60 -8.48
CA LEU A 11 24.98 19.90 -7.36
C LEU A 11 26.50 20.07 -7.35
N ASP A 12 27.15 20.04 -8.52
CA ASP A 12 28.58 20.29 -8.65
C ASP A 12 28.96 21.71 -8.19
N GLU A 13 28.14 22.71 -8.50
CA GLU A 13 28.31 24.09 -7.98
C GLU A 13 28.19 24.17 -6.44
N MET A 14 27.39 23.29 -5.83
CA MET A 14 27.25 23.17 -4.39
C MET A 14 28.37 22.31 -3.75
N GLY A 15 29.27 21.75 -4.54
CA GLY A 15 30.31 20.81 -4.06
C GLY A 15 29.79 19.42 -3.70
N LEU A 16 28.61 19.04 -4.23
CA LEU A 16 27.96 17.76 -4.00
C LEU A 16 28.10 16.85 -5.22
N ASN A 17 28.26 15.55 -5.00
CA ASN A 17 28.32 14.56 -6.07
C ASN A 17 26.99 13.82 -6.19
N LEU A 18 26.34 13.91 -7.35
CA LEU A 18 25.02 13.31 -7.59
C LEU A 18 25.04 11.80 -7.35
N ASN A 19 26.02 11.08 -7.88
CA ASN A 19 26.08 9.62 -7.72
C ASN A 19 26.24 9.20 -6.26
N LEU A 20 27.01 9.96 -5.47
CA LEU A 20 27.14 9.68 -4.02
C LEU A 20 25.84 9.97 -3.27
N LEU A 21 25.04 10.92 -3.73
CA LEU A 21 23.72 11.19 -3.15
C LEU A 21 22.71 10.10 -3.52
N GLU A 22 22.70 9.67 -4.77
CA GLU A 22 21.84 8.56 -5.24
C GLU A 22 22.12 7.28 -4.45
N ASP A 23 23.37 6.98 -4.14
CA ASP A 23 23.78 5.81 -3.33
C ASP A 23 23.29 5.86 -1.86
N GLN A 24 22.87 7.04 -1.35
CA GLN A 24 22.30 7.16 -0.01
C GLN A 24 20.81 6.79 0.04
N GLU A 25 20.10 6.88 -1.09
CA GLU A 25 18.70 6.50 -1.16
C GLU A 25 18.56 4.99 -1.01
N ARG A 26 17.64 4.59 -0.14
CA ARG A 26 17.34 3.19 0.11
C ARG A 26 16.05 2.80 -0.58
N ASP A 27 16.06 1.63 -1.22
CA ASP A 27 14.84 1.06 -1.77
C ASP A 27 13.83 0.77 -0.65
N PRO A 28 12.56 1.16 -0.82
CA PRO A 28 11.48 0.64 0.00
C PRO A 28 11.28 -0.84 -0.36
N ALA A 29 11.86 -1.75 0.39
CA ALA A 29 11.90 -3.18 0.07
C ALA A 29 10.50 -3.82 0.27
N LEU A 30 9.55 -3.50 -0.62
CA LEU A 30 8.16 -3.95 -0.58
C LEU A 30 7.92 -5.29 -1.30
N GLY A 31 8.99 -5.99 -1.65
CA GLY A 31 8.97 -7.34 -2.24
C GLY A 31 10.08 -8.21 -1.68
N ASN A 32 9.91 -9.54 -1.73
CA ASN A 32 10.83 -10.49 -1.10
C ASN A 32 11.72 -11.24 -2.11
N GLY A 33 11.45 -11.17 -3.39
CA GLY A 33 12.22 -11.98 -4.34
C GLY A 33 11.80 -11.78 -5.79
N GLY A 34 11.82 -12.85 -6.57
CA GLY A 34 11.62 -12.82 -8.01
C GLY A 34 10.32 -12.17 -8.47
N LEU A 35 9.18 -12.47 -7.82
CA LEU A 35 7.89 -11.89 -8.20
C LEU A 35 7.82 -10.38 -7.94
N GLY A 36 8.31 -9.92 -6.79
CA GLY A 36 8.35 -8.49 -6.48
C GLY A 36 9.26 -7.72 -7.42
N ARG A 37 10.47 -8.26 -7.72
CA ARG A 37 11.38 -7.64 -8.68
C ARG A 37 10.83 -7.66 -10.11
N LEU A 38 10.15 -8.73 -10.51
CA LEU A 38 9.51 -8.84 -11.81
C LEU A 38 8.45 -7.75 -12.02
N ALA A 39 7.62 -7.50 -10.99
CA ALA A 39 6.62 -6.43 -11.03
C ALA A 39 7.28 -5.05 -11.25
N ALA A 40 8.36 -4.75 -10.53
CA ALA A 40 9.12 -3.52 -10.71
C ALA A 40 9.69 -3.39 -12.12
N CYS A 41 10.31 -4.46 -12.66
CA CYS A 41 10.84 -4.47 -14.02
C CYS A 41 9.74 -4.30 -15.09
N PHE A 42 8.56 -4.87 -14.88
CA PHE A 42 7.44 -4.69 -15.80
C PHE A 42 6.93 -3.25 -15.79
N LEU A 43 6.81 -2.62 -14.63
CA LEU A 43 6.37 -1.22 -14.54
C LEU A 43 7.35 -0.28 -15.27
N ASP A 44 8.66 -0.46 -15.06
CA ASP A 44 9.69 0.30 -15.77
C ASP A 44 9.62 0.08 -17.28
N SER A 45 9.48 -1.19 -17.71
CA SER A 45 9.41 -1.53 -19.13
C SER A 45 8.16 -0.95 -19.79
N LEU A 46 7.00 -1.03 -19.13
CA LEU A 46 5.75 -0.49 -19.66
C LEU A 46 5.79 1.04 -19.77
N ALA A 47 6.36 1.73 -18.79
CA ALA A 47 6.56 3.18 -18.86
C ALA A 47 7.53 3.55 -19.99
N THR A 48 8.64 2.83 -20.14
CA THR A 48 9.64 3.06 -21.19
C THR A 48 9.09 2.79 -22.60
N LEU A 49 8.22 1.80 -22.75
CA LEU A 49 7.57 1.48 -24.01
C LEU A 49 6.33 2.34 -24.31
N GLY A 50 5.97 3.25 -23.40
CA GLY A 50 4.83 4.15 -23.59
C GLY A 50 3.46 3.51 -23.38
N TYR A 51 3.38 2.36 -22.71
CA TYR A 51 2.11 1.74 -22.39
C TYR A 51 1.53 2.30 -21.08
N PRO A 52 0.25 2.72 -21.07
CA PRO A 52 -0.42 3.11 -19.83
C PRO A 52 -0.58 1.88 -18.94
N ALA A 53 -0.01 1.95 -17.73
CA ALA A 53 -0.04 0.86 -16.77
C ALA A 53 -0.17 1.38 -15.35
N TYR A 54 -0.88 0.62 -14.52
CA TYR A 54 -1.03 0.87 -13.09
C TYR A 54 -0.53 -0.33 -12.32
N GLY A 55 0.42 -0.08 -11.39
CA GLY A 55 0.81 -1.07 -10.40
C GLY A 55 -0.04 -0.91 -9.14
N CYS A 56 -0.28 -2.02 -8.43
CA CYS A 56 -1.00 -2.01 -7.17
C CYS A 56 -0.29 -2.89 -6.15
N GLY A 57 -0.25 -2.44 -4.89
CA GLY A 57 0.36 -3.19 -3.81
C GLY A 57 -0.08 -2.69 -2.44
N ILE A 58 0.56 -3.20 -1.39
CA ILE A 58 0.36 -2.75 -0.01
C ILE A 58 1.52 -1.86 0.41
N ARG A 59 1.20 -0.78 1.10
CA ARG A 59 2.17 0.10 1.74
C ARG A 59 2.57 -0.49 3.09
N TYR A 60 3.41 -1.53 3.05
CA TYR A 60 3.87 -2.15 4.29
C TYR A 60 4.67 -1.16 5.15
N LYS A 61 4.32 -1.07 6.42
CA LYS A 61 5.03 -0.24 7.40
C LYS A 61 6.49 -0.69 7.58
N TYR A 62 6.68 -1.99 7.61
CA TYR A 62 8.00 -2.61 7.61
C TYR A 62 8.15 -3.39 6.32
N GLY A 63 9.10 -3.00 5.49
CA GLY A 63 9.45 -3.73 4.27
C GLY A 63 10.18 -5.04 4.58
N MET A 64 10.98 -5.52 3.62
CA MET A 64 11.86 -6.66 3.87
C MET A 64 12.78 -6.36 5.05
N PHE A 65 12.93 -7.30 5.97
CA PHE A 65 13.75 -7.14 7.16
C PHE A 65 15.21 -6.75 6.83
N LYS A 66 15.84 -6.01 7.74
CA LYS A 66 17.29 -5.77 7.70
C LYS A 66 18.01 -6.91 8.36
N GLN A 67 19.15 -7.25 7.80
CA GLN A 67 20.09 -8.21 8.39
C GLN A 67 21.15 -7.47 9.22
N GLN A 68 21.35 -7.91 10.43
CA GLN A 68 22.42 -7.46 11.32
C GLN A 68 23.26 -8.65 11.76
N ILE A 69 24.54 -8.41 12.01
CA ILE A 69 25.40 -9.41 12.65
C ILE A 69 25.53 -9.06 14.13
N ARG A 70 25.13 -9.99 15.00
CA ARG A 70 25.27 -9.89 16.45
C ARG A 70 25.96 -11.16 16.96
N ASP A 71 27.05 -11.00 17.68
CA ASP A 71 27.85 -12.11 18.23
C ASP A 71 28.24 -13.18 17.18
N GLY A 72 28.50 -12.74 15.94
CA GLY A 72 28.82 -13.61 14.81
C GLY A 72 27.64 -14.27 14.11
N TYR A 73 26.42 -14.03 14.55
CA TYR A 73 25.19 -14.59 13.96
C TYR A 73 24.38 -13.52 13.23
N GLN A 74 23.73 -13.94 12.15
CA GLN A 74 22.76 -13.10 11.44
C GLN A 74 21.49 -12.98 12.28
N VAL A 75 21.02 -11.74 12.46
CA VAL A 75 19.76 -11.41 13.13
C VAL A 75 18.93 -10.52 12.21
N GLU A 76 17.65 -10.85 12.08
CA GLU A 76 16.67 -10.09 11.32
C GLU A 76 16.05 -9.02 12.21
N VAL A 77 15.98 -7.78 11.72
CA VAL A 77 15.34 -6.66 12.41
C VAL A 77 14.39 -5.93 11.47
N PRO A 78 13.31 -5.32 11.97
CA PRO A 78 12.38 -4.57 11.13
C PRO A 78 13.07 -3.44 10.36
N ASP A 79 12.73 -3.30 9.07
CA ASP A 79 13.13 -2.16 8.25
C ASP A 79 12.06 -1.09 8.27
N ASN A 80 12.20 -0.10 9.14
CA ASN A 80 11.31 1.05 9.20
C ASN A 80 11.74 2.09 8.15
N TRP A 81 11.41 1.83 6.88
CA TRP A 81 11.75 2.71 5.76
C TRP A 81 11.01 4.05 5.78
N LEU A 82 9.88 4.11 6.47
CA LEU A 82 9.03 5.31 6.61
C LEU A 82 9.45 6.23 7.77
N LYS A 83 10.48 5.88 8.54
CA LYS A 83 10.88 6.62 9.75
C LYS A 83 11.11 8.12 9.52
N HIS A 84 11.60 8.49 8.35
CA HIS A 84 11.91 9.87 7.98
C HIS A 84 11.00 10.41 6.87
N GLY A 85 9.88 9.72 6.60
CA GLY A 85 9.04 9.97 5.44
C GLY A 85 9.64 9.38 4.15
N TYR A 86 8.87 9.40 3.08
CA TYR A 86 9.32 8.96 1.76
C TYR A 86 8.88 9.99 0.71
N PRO A 87 9.81 10.75 0.11
CA PRO A 87 9.46 11.90 -0.71
C PRO A 87 8.86 11.53 -2.08
N PHE A 88 8.98 10.25 -2.50
CA PHE A 88 8.51 9.79 -3.80
C PHE A 88 7.10 9.21 -3.79
N GLU A 89 6.35 9.37 -2.69
CA GLU A 89 4.94 8.98 -2.60
C GLU A 89 4.05 10.19 -2.34
N LEU A 90 2.85 10.16 -2.92
CA LEU A 90 1.81 11.17 -2.72
C LEU A 90 0.57 10.53 -2.11
N LYS A 91 0.24 10.89 -0.87
CA LYS A 91 -1.00 10.44 -0.21
C LYS A 91 -2.22 11.05 -0.90
N ARG A 92 -3.22 10.21 -1.26
CA ARG A 92 -4.44 10.61 -1.96
C ARG A 92 -5.70 10.18 -1.17
N PRO A 93 -5.96 10.79 -0.02
CA PRO A 93 -7.09 10.39 0.84
C PRO A 93 -8.45 10.60 0.18
N GLU A 94 -8.57 11.47 -0.81
CA GLU A 94 -9.78 11.71 -1.59
C GLU A 94 -10.22 10.50 -2.45
N TYR A 95 -9.33 9.54 -2.66
CA TYR A 95 -9.60 8.29 -3.38
C TYR A 95 -9.66 7.07 -2.46
N ALA A 96 -9.86 7.29 -1.16
CA ALA A 96 -10.00 6.19 -0.20
C ALA A 96 -11.13 5.22 -0.58
N LYS A 97 -10.93 3.93 -0.28
CA LYS A 97 -11.90 2.86 -0.54
C LYS A 97 -12.20 2.08 0.73
N GLU A 98 -13.48 1.83 1.01
CA GLU A 98 -13.84 0.93 2.10
C GLU A 98 -13.63 -0.53 1.66
N VAL A 99 -12.88 -1.28 2.46
CA VAL A 99 -12.68 -2.72 2.27
C VAL A 99 -13.33 -3.48 3.43
N LYS A 100 -14.25 -4.40 3.10
CA LYS A 100 -15.08 -5.12 4.05
C LYS A 100 -14.59 -6.56 4.21
N PHE A 101 -14.48 -7.03 5.44
CA PHE A 101 -14.01 -8.37 5.78
C PHE A 101 -15.08 -9.15 6.53
N GLY A 102 -15.29 -10.41 6.16
CA GLY A 102 -16.23 -11.31 6.82
C GLY A 102 -17.70 -10.93 6.59
N GLY A 103 -18.54 -11.27 7.55
CA GLY A 103 -19.98 -11.07 7.44
C GLY A 103 -20.65 -12.07 6.49
N TYR A 104 -21.85 -11.74 6.07
CA TYR A 104 -22.64 -12.53 5.11
C TYR A 104 -23.39 -11.61 4.13
N VAL A 105 -23.75 -12.15 2.98
CA VAL A 105 -24.51 -11.42 1.96
C VAL A 105 -26.00 -11.70 2.17
N ALA A 106 -26.78 -10.66 2.47
CA ALA A 106 -28.24 -10.68 2.52
C ALA A 106 -28.82 -10.23 1.18
N GLN A 107 -29.95 -10.82 0.81
CA GLN A 107 -30.77 -10.35 -0.30
C GLN A 107 -31.83 -9.39 0.25
N GLU A 108 -31.89 -8.18 -0.29
CA GLU A 108 -32.87 -7.16 0.06
C GLU A 108 -33.66 -6.79 -1.21
N TYR A 109 -34.98 -6.91 -1.11
CA TYR A 109 -35.86 -6.50 -2.20
C TYR A 109 -36.17 -5.01 -2.09
N ASP A 110 -35.85 -4.28 -3.13
CA ASP A 110 -36.16 -2.85 -3.26
C ASP A 110 -37.53 -2.68 -3.95
N GLU A 111 -38.54 -2.32 -3.18
CA GLU A 111 -39.89 -2.13 -3.69
C GLU A 111 -40.01 -0.98 -4.70
N ALA A 112 -39.17 0.05 -4.61
CA ALA A 112 -39.22 1.20 -5.48
C ALA A 112 -38.67 0.88 -6.87
N THR A 113 -37.66 0.03 -6.99
CA THR A 113 -37.02 -0.35 -8.26
C THR A 113 -37.44 -1.73 -8.76
N GLY A 114 -38.08 -2.55 -7.92
CA GLY A 114 -38.44 -3.94 -8.24
C GLY A 114 -37.20 -4.87 -8.34
N ARG A 115 -36.05 -4.48 -7.79
CA ARG A 115 -34.81 -5.23 -7.89
C ARG A 115 -34.42 -5.88 -6.58
N VAL A 116 -33.70 -6.99 -6.68
CA VAL A 116 -33.03 -7.62 -5.55
C VAL A 116 -31.63 -7.05 -5.46
N ASN A 117 -31.32 -6.44 -4.31
CA ASN A 117 -30.00 -5.96 -3.97
C ASN A 117 -29.30 -6.98 -3.07
N PHE A 118 -27.98 -7.13 -3.26
CA PHE A 118 -27.13 -7.97 -2.42
C PHE A 118 -26.35 -7.06 -1.48
N VAL A 119 -26.61 -7.15 -0.18
CA VAL A 119 -26.01 -6.29 0.83
C VAL A 119 -25.17 -7.13 1.79
N GLN A 120 -23.92 -6.76 1.98
CA GLN A 120 -23.06 -7.40 2.99
C GLN A 120 -23.41 -6.86 4.38
N LYS A 121 -23.60 -7.78 5.35
CA LYS A 121 -23.96 -7.48 6.75
C LYS A 121 -22.95 -8.13 7.71
N ASP A 122 -22.87 -7.58 8.92
CA ASP A 122 -22.04 -8.08 10.03
C ASP A 122 -20.54 -8.21 9.65
N TYR A 123 -20.04 -7.24 8.89
CA TYR A 123 -18.66 -7.18 8.45
C TYR A 123 -17.82 -6.24 9.32
N GLN A 124 -16.53 -6.47 9.36
CA GLN A 124 -15.53 -5.49 9.76
C GLN A 124 -15.03 -4.75 8.53
N SER A 125 -14.67 -3.49 8.67
CA SER A 125 -14.13 -2.73 7.53
C SER A 125 -12.97 -1.83 7.91
N VAL A 126 -12.15 -1.52 6.91
CA VAL A 126 -11.05 -0.55 6.98
C VAL A 126 -11.10 0.36 5.77
N ASN A 127 -10.57 1.57 5.92
CA ASN A 127 -10.30 2.46 4.79
C ASN A 127 -8.95 2.10 4.16
N ALA A 128 -8.95 1.79 2.89
CA ALA A 128 -7.75 1.68 2.07
C ALA A 128 -7.43 3.08 1.53
N ILE A 129 -6.29 3.63 1.93
CA ILE A 129 -5.82 4.96 1.53
C ILE A 129 -4.72 4.79 0.48
N PRO A 130 -4.89 5.29 -0.75
CA PRO A 130 -3.88 5.16 -1.78
C PRO A 130 -2.73 6.15 -1.58
N TYR A 131 -1.53 5.68 -1.84
CA TYR A 131 -0.30 6.46 -2.00
C TYR A 131 0.24 6.19 -3.40
N ASP A 132 0.32 7.22 -4.21
CA ASP A 132 0.77 7.13 -5.59
C ASP A 132 2.26 7.37 -5.68
N MET A 133 2.97 6.45 -6.34
CA MET A 133 4.39 6.54 -6.64
C MET A 133 4.57 6.65 -8.15
N PRO A 134 5.24 7.70 -8.67
CA PRO A 134 5.47 7.86 -10.09
C PRO A 134 6.51 6.85 -10.61
N ILE A 135 6.18 6.20 -11.71
CA ILE A 135 7.07 5.30 -12.44
C ILE A 135 7.38 5.94 -13.79
N VAL A 136 8.55 6.51 -13.91
CA VAL A 136 8.98 7.28 -15.10
C VAL A 136 9.57 6.37 -16.17
N GLY A 137 9.22 6.62 -17.42
CA GLY A 137 9.81 5.95 -18.56
C GLY A 137 11.24 6.46 -18.86
N TYR A 138 12.06 5.60 -19.48
CA TYR A 138 13.40 5.98 -19.91
C TYR A 138 13.35 6.81 -21.20
N ASP A 139 13.94 8.00 -21.17
CA ASP A 139 14.07 8.94 -22.29
C ASP A 139 12.75 9.26 -23.02
N ASN A 140 11.66 9.38 -22.27
CA ASN A 140 10.34 9.79 -22.75
C ASN A 140 9.58 10.58 -21.67
N ASP A 141 8.40 11.08 -22.00
CA ASP A 141 7.56 11.88 -21.09
C ASP A 141 6.46 11.05 -20.39
N VAL A 142 6.58 9.72 -20.40
CA VAL A 142 5.58 8.81 -19.80
C VAL A 142 5.84 8.68 -18.31
N VAL A 143 4.79 8.85 -17.53
CA VAL A 143 4.77 8.59 -16.10
C VAL A 143 3.58 7.70 -15.78
N ASN A 144 3.86 6.46 -15.43
CA ASN A 144 2.88 5.53 -14.91
C ASN A 144 2.78 5.64 -13.39
N THR A 145 1.79 5.00 -12.79
CA THR A 145 1.55 5.06 -11.34
C THR A 145 1.64 3.67 -10.71
N LEU A 146 2.39 3.57 -9.62
CA LEU A 146 2.28 2.49 -8.66
C LEU A 146 1.48 3.00 -7.46
N THR A 147 0.27 2.50 -7.28
CA THR A 147 -0.57 2.81 -6.11
C THR A 147 -0.35 1.77 -5.02
N ILE A 148 0.18 2.19 -3.88
CA ILE A 148 0.31 1.35 -2.70
C ILE A 148 -0.72 1.77 -1.66
N TRP A 149 -1.45 0.77 -1.13
CA TRP A 149 -2.57 0.98 -0.23
C TRP A 149 -2.14 0.87 1.22
N ASP A 150 -2.36 1.94 1.98
CA ASP A 150 -2.29 1.94 3.44
C ASP A 150 -3.69 1.65 4.02
N ALA A 151 -3.77 1.20 5.26
CA ALA A 151 -5.03 0.92 5.93
C ALA A 151 -5.21 1.84 7.15
N GLU A 152 -6.37 2.49 7.22
CA GLU A 152 -6.78 3.33 8.35
C GLU A 152 -8.12 2.82 8.89
N ALA A 153 -8.37 3.00 10.18
CA ALA A 153 -9.67 2.72 10.77
C ALA A 153 -10.75 3.64 10.17
N ILE A 154 -11.97 3.12 9.98
CA ILE A 154 -13.10 3.94 9.51
C ILE A 154 -13.61 4.84 10.63
N GLN A 155 -13.67 4.29 11.84
CA GLN A 155 -13.99 5.03 13.04
C GLN A 155 -12.71 5.19 13.85
N ASP A 156 -12.45 6.41 14.24
CA ASP A 156 -11.42 6.71 15.19
C ASP A 156 -11.72 6.05 16.55
N PHE A 157 -10.79 6.17 17.47
CA PHE A 157 -10.87 5.68 18.82
C PHE A 157 -12.28 5.81 19.44
N SER A 158 -12.85 4.67 19.92
CA SER A 158 -14.17 4.66 20.55
C SER A 158 -14.10 5.12 22.02
N LEU A 159 -14.35 6.40 22.26
CA LEU A 159 -14.36 6.97 23.59
C LEU A 159 -15.43 6.30 24.50
N ASP A 160 -16.60 5.97 23.96
CA ASP A 160 -17.68 5.28 24.69
C ASP A 160 -17.26 3.88 25.20
N SER A 161 -16.55 3.12 24.38
CA SER A 161 -16.01 1.81 24.79
C SER A 161 -14.89 1.97 25.83
N PHE A 162 -14.04 2.97 25.66
CA PHE A 162 -12.96 3.27 26.59
C PHE A 162 -13.49 3.67 27.97
N ASP A 163 -14.49 4.56 28.04
CA ASP A 163 -15.11 5.02 29.30
C ASP A 163 -15.85 3.88 30.03
N LYS A 164 -16.33 2.87 29.29
CA LYS A 164 -16.91 1.65 29.84
C LYS A 164 -15.87 0.62 30.29
N GLY A 165 -14.58 0.89 30.12
CA GLY A 165 -13.47 0.00 30.48
C GLY A 165 -13.20 -1.10 29.47
N ASP A 166 -13.82 -1.09 28.30
CA ASP A 166 -13.57 -2.03 27.20
C ASP A 166 -12.47 -1.49 26.28
N TYR A 167 -11.25 -1.47 26.79
CA TYR A 167 -10.08 -0.90 26.10
C TYR A 167 -9.72 -1.66 24.82
N HIS A 168 -9.97 -2.96 24.74
CA HIS A 168 -9.70 -3.76 23.54
C HIS A 168 -10.63 -3.35 22.40
N LYS A 169 -11.91 -3.22 22.67
CA LYS A 169 -12.89 -2.79 21.69
C LYS A 169 -12.68 -1.37 21.22
N ALA A 170 -12.21 -0.49 22.11
CA ALA A 170 -11.93 0.90 21.78
C ALA A 170 -10.88 1.08 20.65
N VAL A 171 -9.95 0.11 20.50
CA VAL A 171 -8.87 0.14 19.52
C VAL A 171 -8.92 -1.01 18.50
N GLU A 172 -10.01 -1.76 18.46
CA GLU A 172 -10.12 -2.99 17.64
C GLU A 172 -9.95 -2.68 16.15
N GLN A 173 -10.61 -1.63 15.65
CA GLN A 173 -10.53 -1.23 14.24
C GLN A 173 -9.15 -0.70 13.86
N GLU A 174 -8.53 0.08 14.74
CA GLU A 174 -7.17 0.55 14.55
C GLU A 174 -6.18 -0.62 14.50
N ASN A 175 -6.35 -1.62 15.38
CA ASN A 175 -5.51 -2.80 15.40
C ASN A 175 -5.69 -3.64 14.12
N LEU A 176 -6.92 -3.80 13.62
CA LEU A 176 -7.18 -4.51 12.37
C LEU A 176 -6.47 -3.82 11.20
N ALA A 177 -6.71 -2.52 11.03
CA ALA A 177 -6.10 -1.72 9.96
C ALA A 177 -4.56 -1.82 10.02
N LYS A 178 -3.98 -1.57 11.18
CA LYS A 178 -2.55 -1.62 11.41
C LYS A 178 -1.95 -3.00 11.11
N THR A 179 -2.60 -4.08 11.55
CA THR A 179 -2.11 -5.44 11.35
C THR A 179 -2.06 -5.83 9.87
N ILE A 180 -3.03 -5.40 9.06
CA ILE A 180 -3.09 -5.70 7.62
C ILE A 180 -1.86 -5.17 6.89
N VAL A 181 -1.40 -3.97 7.21
CA VAL A 181 -0.30 -3.30 6.49
C VAL A 181 1.03 -3.28 7.24
N GLU A 182 1.13 -3.96 8.38
CA GLU A 182 2.32 -3.81 9.22
C GLU A 182 3.54 -4.54 8.66
N VAL A 183 3.41 -5.80 8.27
CA VAL A 183 4.55 -6.66 7.93
C VAL A 183 4.35 -7.36 6.59
N LEU A 184 5.37 -7.25 5.73
CA LEU A 184 5.52 -8.08 4.54
C LEU A 184 5.86 -9.52 4.96
N TYR A 185 5.11 -10.51 4.51
CA TYR A 185 5.28 -11.93 4.82
C TYR A 185 5.19 -12.29 6.32
N PRO A 186 4.02 -12.12 6.96
CA PRO A 186 3.80 -12.67 8.28
C PRO A 186 3.97 -14.20 8.28
N ASN A 187 4.42 -14.75 9.40
CA ASN A 187 4.55 -16.20 9.58
C ASN A 187 3.18 -16.87 9.44
N ASP A 188 3.07 -17.85 8.54
CA ASP A 188 1.84 -18.58 8.22
C ASP A 188 1.85 -20.07 8.68
N ASN A 189 2.71 -20.42 9.63
CA ASN A 189 2.73 -21.74 10.23
C ASN A 189 1.51 -22.02 11.14
N HIS A 190 0.75 -20.98 11.48
CA HIS A 190 -0.48 -21.05 12.28
C HIS A 190 -1.66 -20.42 11.53
N TYR A 191 -2.88 -20.68 12.02
CA TYR A 191 -4.13 -20.26 11.35
C TYR A 191 -4.21 -18.73 11.18
N GLU A 192 -3.91 -18.00 12.25
CA GLU A 192 -3.98 -16.53 12.27
C GLU A 192 -3.05 -15.89 11.22
N GLY A 193 -1.88 -16.46 11.03
CA GLY A 193 -0.95 -16.00 9.99
C GLY A 193 -1.45 -16.26 8.57
N LYS A 194 -2.08 -17.41 8.34
CA LYS A 194 -2.72 -17.72 7.05
C LYS A 194 -3.89 -16.78 6.76
N GLU A 195 -4.72 -16.54 7.77
CA GLU A 195 -5.84 -15.60 7.67
C GLU A 195 -5.35 -14.18 7.38
N LEU A 196 -4.32 -13.72 8.08
CA LEU A 196 -3.73 -12.40 7.85
C LEU A 196 -3.21 -12.26 6.42
N ARG A 197 -2.48 -13.26 5.90
CA ARG A 197 -2.01 -13.24 4.51
C ARG A 197 -3.15 -13.17 3.50
N LEU A 198 -4.24 -13.90 3.76
CA LEU A 198 -5.43 -13.83 2.92
C LEU A 198 -6.08 -12.43 2.99
N LYS A 199 -6.18 -11.85 4.20
CA LYS A 199 -6.70 -10.49 4.39
C LYS A 199 -5.84 -9.44 3.66
N GLN A 200 -4.52 -9.56 3.70
CA GLN A 200 -3.60 -8.68 2.96
C GLN A 200 -3.87 -8.72 1.45
N GLN A 201 -3.97 -9.91 0.87
CA GLN A 201 -4.24 -10.08 -0.57
C GLN A 201 -5.62 -9.54 -0.95
N TYR A 202 -6.64 -9.89 -0.19
CA TYR A 202 -8.00 -9.40 -0.41
C TYR A 202 -8.09 -7.87 -0.30
N PHE A 203 -7.40 -7.28 0.68
CA PHE A 203 -7.38 -5.85 0.95
C PHE A 203 -6.97 -5.04 -0.29
N PHE A 204 -5.76 -5.25 -0.80
CA PHE A 204 -5.28 -4.41 -1.89
C PHE A 204 -5.97 -4.74 -3.23
N VAL A 205 -6.36 -5.99 -3.46
CA VAL A 205 -7.11 -6.37 -4.67
C VAL A 205 -8.50 -5.73 -4.67
N SER A 206 -9.22 -5.78 -3.53
CA SER A 206 -10.53 -5.14 -3.40
C SER A 206 -10.45 -3.63 -3.61
N ALA A 207 -9.49 -2.95 -2.96
CA ALA A 207 -9.30 -1.52 -3.11
C ALA A 207 -8.95 -1.13 -4.56
N SER A 208 -8.03 -1.86 -5.18
CA SER A 208 -7.59 -1.61 -6.56
C SER A 208 -8.71 -1.84 -7.57
N LEU A 209 -9.52 -2.89 -7.38
CA LEU A 209 -10.65 -3.17 -8.27
C LEU A 209 -11.72 -2.07 -8.15
N GLN A 210 -12.05 -1.60 -6.95
CA GLN A 210 -12.96 -0.48 -6.75
C GLN A 210 -12.46 0.79 -7.45
N ALA A 211 -11.16 1.11 -7.32
CA ALA A 211 -10.56 2.25 -7.99
C ALA A 211 -10.62 2.13 -9.53
N ALA A 212 -10.37 0.93 -10.07
CA ALA A 212 -10.46 0.67 -11.49
C ALA A 212 -11.91 0.83 -12.02
N ILE A 213 -12.92 0.35 -11.29
CA ILE A 213 -14.33 0.50 -11.63
C ILE A 213 -14.72 1.99 -11.67
N ASP A 214 -14.30 2.77 -10.68
CA ASP A 214 -14.57 4.21 -10.64
C ASP A 214 -13.96 4.91 -11.87
N THR A 215 -12.72 4.59 -12.21
CA THR A 215 -12.04 5.17 -13.37
C THR A 215 -12.82 4.89 -14.67
N VAL A 216 -13.28 3.65 -14.87
CA VAL A 216 -14.07 3.28 -16.05
C VAL A 216 -15.43 3.96 -16.04
N SER A 217 -16.09 4.11 -14.88
CA SER A 217 -17.41 4.75 -14.76
C SER A 217 -17.38 6.25 -15.11
N TYR A 218 -16.24 6.93 -14.91
CA TYR A 218 -16.06 8.34 -15.29
C TYR A 218 -15.83 8.52 -16.80
N THR A 219 -15.43 7.48 -17.52
CA THR A 219 -15.12 7.55 -18.96
C THR A 219 -16.30 7.16 -19.86
N HIS A 220 -17.39 6.72 -19.28
CA HIS A 220 -18.65 6.32 -19.95
C HIS A 220 -19.84 7.08 -19.37
#